data_881c3a53df2d1227dcd2ff68185671eb
#
_entry.id   881c3a53df2d1227dcd2ff68185671eb
#
_cell.length_a   1.000
_cell.length_b   1.000
_cell.length_c   1.000
_cell.angle_alpha   90.00
_cell.angle_beta   90.00
_cell.angle_gamma   90.00
#
_symmetry.space_group_name_H-M   'P 1'
#
loop_
_entity.id
_entity.type
_entity.pdbx_description
1 polymer ?
#
loop_
_entity_poly.entity_id
_entity_poly.type
_entity_poly.pdbx_seq_one_letter_code
_entity_poly.pdbx_strand_id
1 'polypeptide(L)'
;MAKIVKLAINDWEKALDGVVKFKFIKDDNADSDIQIEFKKGKGKKVGKAVTFFDQLGLMDHVEISISKKSYGFTLDKRTLEHVAKHEIGHALGLGHATFKNTLMSPNVDEIITKISACELESVKYANSWKFNEDDNSPHSLNKDNFKCKKK
;
A
#
# COMPACT_ATOMS: atom_id res chain seq x y z
N MET A 1 13.66 -9.20 6.51
CA MET A 1 12.80 -8.48 5.52
C MET A 1 11.36 -8.97 5.59
N ALA A 2 11.07 -10.27 5.47
CA ALA A 2 9.70 -10.80 5.63
C ALA A 2 9.00 -10.36 6.93
N LYS A 3 9.74 -10.21 8.03
CA LYS A 3 9.19 -9.69 9.30
C LYS A 3 8.66 -8.26 9.20
N ILE A 4 9.28 -7.39 8.40
CA ILE A 4 8.86 -5.99 8.23
C ILE A 4 7.54 -5.95 7.44
N VAL A 5 7.45 -6.71 6.36
CA VAL A 5 6.19 -6.83 5.58
C VAL A 5 5.07 -7.40 6.44
N LYS A 6 5.34 -8.45 7.23
CA LYS A 6 4.34 -9.02 8.13
C LYS A 6 3.85 -8.01 9.18
N LEU A 7 4.75 -7.19 9.73
CA LEU A 7 4.37 -6.12 10.66
C LEU A 7 3.48 -5.09 9.96
N ALA A 8 3.88 -4.63 8.77
CA ALA A 8 3.11 -3.66 8.01
C ALA A 8 1.69 -4.18 7.67
N ILE A 9 1.59 -5.43 7.24
CA ILE A 9 0.31 -6.11 6.96
C ILE A 9 -0.54 -6.22 8.23
N ASN A 10 0.02 -6.70 9.32
CA ASN A 10 -0.72 -6.83 10.59
C ASN A 10 -1.25 -5.46 11.09
N ASP A 11 -0.49 -4.40 10.86
CA ASP A 11 -0.92 -3.07 11.28
C ASP A 11 -2.09 -2.57 10.40
N TRP A 12 -2.09 -2.85 9.10
CA TRP A 12 -3.22 -2.57 8.23
C TRP A 12 -4.46 -3.41 8.60
N GLU A 13 -4.30 -4.72 8.84
CA GLU A 13 -5.40 -5.60 9.27
C GLU A 13 -6.06 -5.08 10.56
N LYS A 14 -5.24 -4.74 11.56
CA LYS A 14 -5.72 -4.19 12.84
C LYS A 14 -6.40 -2.84 12.66
N ALA A 15 -5.82 -1.96 11.87
CA ALA A 15 -6.35 -0.62 11.64
C ALA A 15 -7.68 -0.66 10.87
N LEU A 16 -7.87 -1.65 10.00
CA LEU A 16 -9.11 -1.90 9.26
C LEU A 16 -10.10 -2.79 10.01
N ASP A 17 -9.84 -3.06 11.31
CA ASP A 17 -10.72 -3.85 12.19
C ASP A 17 -11.07 -5.24 11.62
N GLY A 18 -10.11 -5.87 10.94
CA GLY A 18 -10.23 -7.19 10.35
C GLY A 18 -11.14 -7.29 9.13
N VAL A 19 -11.62 -6.16 8.59
CA VAL A 19 -12.41 -6.11 7.35
C VAL A 19 -11.59 -6.63 6.17
N VAL A 20 -10.27 -6.37 6.15
CA VAL A 20 -9.32 -6.91 5.19
C VAL A 20 -8.43 -7.91 5.91
N LYS A 21 -8.25 -9.09 5.31
CA LYS A 21 -7.34 -10.13 5.80
C LYS A 21 -6.38 -10.53 4.70
N PHE A 22 -5.10 -10.69 5.05
CA PHE A 22 -4.07 -11.10 4.11
C PHE A 22 -3.66 -12.54 4.37
N LYS A 23 -3.61 -13.33 3.31
CA LYS A 23 -3.10 -14.69 3.34
C LYS A 23 -1.70 -14.71 2.72
N PHE A 24 -0.71 -15.16 3.46
CA PHE A 24 0.64 -15.35 2.92
C PHE A 24 0.73 -16.64 2.12
N ILE A 25 1.20 -16.52 0.88
CA ILE A 25 1.50 -17.64 0.00
C ILE A 25 3.03 -17.73 -0.08
N LYS A 26 3.57 -18.94 0.02
CA LYS A 26 5.01 -19.19 -0.04
C LYS A 26 5.50 -19.68 -1.41
N ASP A 27 4.57 -19.97 -2.29
CA ASP A 27 4.85 -20.50 -3.61
C ASP A 27 5.11 -19.34 -4.58
N ASP A 28 6.31 -19.28 -5.15
CA ASP A 28 6.71 -18.25 -6.10
C ASP A 28 5.95 -18.35 -7.44
N ASN A 29 5.30 -19.49 -7.71
CA ASN A 29 4.45 -19.71 -8.89
C ASN A 29 2.95 -19.53 -8.61
N ALA A 30 2.57 -19.19 -7.37
CA ALA A 30 1.18 -19.02 -7.04
C ALA A 30 0.67 -17.66 -7.57
N ASP A 31 -0.52 -17.71 -8.14
CA ASP A 31 -1.29 -16.53 -8.49
C ASP A 31 -1.63 -15.79 -7.19
N SER A 32 -1.12 -14.55 -7.05
CA SER A 32 -1.26 -13.76 -5.82
C SER A 32 -1.65 -12.34 -6.14
N ASP A 33 -2.64 -11.81 -5.40
CA ASP A 33 -3.13 -10.43 -5.57
C ASP A 33 -2.04 -9.39 -5.31
N ILE A 34 -1.06 -9.70 -4.44
CA ILE A 34 0.04 -8.78 -4.10
C ILE A 34 1.35 -9.55 -4.08
N GLN A 35 2.28 -9.12 -4.94
CA GLN A 35 3.64 -9.65 -5.00
C GLN A 35 4.61 -8.62 -4.41
N ILE A 36 5.45 -9.03 -3.45
CA ILE A 36 6.40 -8.13 -2.79
C ILE A 36 7.82 -8.64 -2.92
N GLU A 37 8.67 -7.86 -3.59
CA GLU A 37 10.09 -8.15 -3.75
C GLU A 37 10.97 -7.10 -3.05
N PHE A 38 12.16 -7.53 -2.63
CA PHE A 38 13.18 -6.65 -2.07
C PHE A 38 14.34 -6.49 -3.04
N LYS A 39 14.57 -5.26 -3.50
CA LYS A 39 15.65 -4.92 -4.44
C LYS A 39 16.86 -4.31 -3.76
N LYS A 40 18.03 -4.49 -4.39
CA LYS A 40 19.24 -3.70 -4.08
C LYS A 40 19.13 -2.37 -4.84
N GLY A 41 18.40 -1.39 -4.30
CA GLY A 41 18.28 -0.08 -4.94
C GLY A 41 19.60 0.70 -4.92
N LYS A 42 19.82 1.51 -5.97
CA LYS A 42 20.97 2.42 -6.06
C LYS A 42 20.55 3.90 -6.06
N GLY A 43 19.27 4.20 -6.30
CA GLY A 43 18.75 5.55 -6.48
C GLY A 43 17.97 6.09 -5.29
N LYS A 44 17.24 7.18 -5.55
CA LYS A 44 16.39 7.87 -4.56
C LYS A 44 15.13 7.06 -4.19
N LYS A 45 14.54 6.36 -5.16
CA LYS A 45 13.29 5.61 -4.92
C LYS A 45 13.52 4.44 -3.98
N VAL A 46 12.78 4.44 -2.87
CA VAL A 46 12.85 3.41 -1.83
C VAL A 46 11.70 2.41 -1.88
N GLY A 47 10.58 2.78 -2.48
CA GLY A 47 9.42 1.95 -2.72
C GLY A 47 8.79 2.21 -4.09
N LYS A 48 8.05 1.25 -4.60
CA LYS A 48 7.24 1.37 -5.81
C LYS A 48 6.16 0.29 -5.77
N ALA A 49 4.90 0.69 -5.92
CA ALA A 49 3.78 -0.19 -6.23
C ALA A 49 3.34 0.04 -7.69
N VAL A 50 3.09 -1.03 -8.40
CA VAL A 50 2.52 -1.04 -9.76
C VAL A 50 1.25 -1.86 -9.71
N THR A 51 0.13 -1.24 -10.04
CA THR A 51 -1.16 -1.92 -10.10
C THR A 51 -1.45 -2.30 -11.54
N PHE A 52 -1.83 -3.55 -11.73
CA PHE A 52 -2.31 -4.08 -13.00
C PHE A 52 -3.83 -4.17 -12.94
N PHE A 53 -4.46 -3.88 -14.06
CA PHE A 53 -5.91 -3.88 -14.20
C PHE A 53 -6.33 -4.88 -15.26
N ASP A 54 -7.45 -5.55 -15.05
CA ASP A 54 -8.06 -6.41 -16.03
C ASP A 54 -8.76 -5.61 -17.16
N GLN A 55 -9.39 -6.32 -18.09
CA GLN A 55 -10.10 -5.71 -19.22
C GLN A 55 -11.31 -4.88 -18.81
N LEU A 56 -11.84 -5.10 -17.60
CA LEU A 56 -12.98 -4.37 -17.02
C LEU A 56 -12.51 -3.15 -16.19
N GLY A 57 -11.19 -2.93 -16.08
CA GLY A 57 -10.61 -1.87 -15.26
C GLY A 57 -10.60 -2.18 -13.76
N LEU A 58 -10.84 -3.44 -13.38
CA LEU A 58 -10.70 -3.88 -12.00
C LEU A 58 -9.22 -4.21 -11.70
N MET A 59 -8.82 -4.02 -10.46
CA MET A 59 -7.48 -4.37 -10.01
C MET A 59 -7.29 -5.88 -10.08
N ASP A 60 -6.37 -6.31 -10.94
CA ASP A 60 -5.98 -7.70 -11.11
C ASP A 60 -4.97 -8.08 -10.03
N HIS A 61 -3.79 -7.47 -10.07
CA HIS A 61 -2.77 -7.69 -9.04
C HIS A 61 -1.90 -6.43 -8.84
N VAL A 62 -1.08 -6.45 -7.80
CA VAL A 62 -0.14 -5.37 -7.47
C VAL A 62 1.26 -5.92 -7.25
N GLU A 63 2.23 -5.38 -7.97
CA GLU A 63 3.65 -5.64 -7.74
C GLU A 63 4.25 -4.54 -6.87
N ILE A 64 4.80 -4.91 -5.72
CA ILE A 64 5.49 -4.00 -4.81
C ILE A 64 6.99 -4.31 -4.83
N SER A 65 7.82 -3.30 -5.07
CA SER A 65 9.26 -3.41 -4.89
C SER A 65 9.75 -2.46 -3.81
N ILE A 66 10.53 -2.98 -2.85
CA ILE A 66 11.10 -2.21 -1.73
C ILE A 66 12.62 -2.26 -1.82
N SER A 67 13.26 -1.10 -1.86
CA SER A 67 14.71 -0.99 -1.84
C SER A 67 15.24 -1.10 -0.41
N LYS A 68 16.31 -1.89 -0.24
CA LYS A 68 17.07 -1.96 1.03
C LYS A 68 18.04 -0.80 1.22
N LYS A 69 18.28 -0.03 0.15
CA LYS A 69 19.23 1.08 0.14
C LYS A 69 18.67 2.29 -0.58
N SER A 70 19.09 3.47 -0.16
CA SER A 70 18.86 4.74 -0.84
C SER A 70 20.21 5.45 -0.97
N TYR A 71 20.55 5.90 -2.18
CA TYR A 71 21.87 6.51 -2.47
C TYR A 71 23.07 5.71 -1.93
N GLY A 72 22.98 4.37 -1.95
CA GLY A 72 24.03 3.47 -1.43
C GLY A 72 23.98 3.21 0.07
N PHE A 73 23.25 3.99 0.85
CA PHE A 73 23.10 3.81 2.29
C PHE A 73 22.01 2.79 2.62
N THR A 74 22.28 1.91 3.57
CA THR A 74 21.31 0.94 4.05
C THR A 74 20.22 1.65 4.86
N LEU A 75 18.95 1.38 4.51
CA LEU A 75 17.82 1.92 5.24
C LEU A 75 17.64 1.20 6.58
N ASP A 76 17.32 1.97 7.62
CA ASP A 76 17.01 1.43 8.93
C ASP A 76 15.63 0.71 8.93
N LYS A 77 15.38 -0.02 10.03
CA LYS A 77 14.14 -0.81 10.15
C LYS A 77 12.87 0.06 10.10
N ARG A 78 12.92 1.24 10.72
CA ARG A 78 11.75 2.13 10.84
C ARG A 78 11.40 2.76 9.49
N THR A 79 12.41 3.15 8.72
CA THR A 79 12.24 3.61 7.34
C THR A 79 11.66 2.51 6.44
N LEU A 80 12.18 1.27 6.55
CA LEU A 80 11.64 0.15 5.78
C LEU A 80 10.22 -0.21 6.18
N GLU A 81 9.85 -0.06 7.45
CA GLU A 81 8.48 -0.25 7.93
C GLU A 81 7.53 0.80 7.35
N HIS A 82 7.92 2.08 7.37
CA HIS A 82 7.19 3.17 6.72
C HIS A 82 6.95 2.85 5.24
N VAL A 83 8.01 2.54 4.50
CA VAL A 83 7.91 2.23 3.07
C VAL A 83 7.01 1.03 2.81
N ALA A 84 7.14 -0.05 3.59
CA ALA A 84 6.28 -1.22 3.42
C ALA A 84 4.80 -0.89 3.65
N LYS A 85 4.47 -0.13 4.69
CA LYS A 85 3.08 0.31 4.94
C LYS A 85 2.55 1.22 3.84
N HIS A 86 3.38 2.14 3.34
CA HIS A 86 3.05 3.04 2.24
C HIS A 86 2.70 2.25 0.97
N GLU A 87 3.56 1.32 0.56
CA GLU A 87 3.33 0.53 -0.66
C GLU A 87 2.12 -0.41 -0.52
N ILE A 88 1.89 -0.97 0.67
CA ILE A 88 0.67 -1.74 0.95
C ILE A 88 -0.57 -0.84 0.88
N GLY A 89 -0.48 0.42 1.32
CA GLY A 89 -1.53 1.42 1.12
C GLY A 89 -1.92 1.58 -0.34
N HIS A 90 -0.94 1.61 -1.25
CA HIS A 90 -1.23 1.62 -2.69
C HIS A 90 -1.93 0.33 -3.16
N ALA A 91 -1.55 -0.82 -2.63
CA ALA A 91 -2.23 -2.09 -2.93
C ALA A 91 -3.67 -2.13 -2.40
N LEU A 92 -3.97 -1.37 -1.35
CA LEU A 92 -5.33 -1.17 -0.82
C LEU A 92 -6.13 -0.08 -1.58
N GLY A 93 -5.61 0.43 -2.69
CA GLY A 93 -6.27 1.41 -3.55
C GLY A 93 -5.95 2.87 -3.24
N LEU A 94 -5.04 3.17 -2.31
CA LEU A 94 -4.71 4.55 -1.98
C LEU A 94 -3.78 5.21 -3.02
N GLY A 95 -4.06 6.44 -3.36
CA GLY A 95 -3.12 7.35 -4.01
C GLY A 95 -2.26 8.11 -2.99
N HIS A 96 -1.30 8.91 -3.47
CA HIS A 96 -0.53 9.79 -2.60
C HIS A 96 -1.42 10.88 -1.96
N ALA A 97 -1.15 11.18 -0.69
CA ALA A 97 -1.79 12.30 -0.02
C ALA A 97 -1.39 13.64 -0.65
N THR A 98 -2.27 14.64 -0.54
CA THR A 98 -2.04 15.99 -1.05
C THR A 98 -1.26 16.88 -0.07
N PHE A 99 -0.91 16.37 1.12
CA PHE A 99 -0.20 17.07 2.17
C PHE A 99 0.90 16.20 2.78
N LYS A 100 1.81 16.84 3.51
CA LYS A 100 2.96 16.20 4.17
C LYS A 100 2.57 15.56 5.51
N ASN A 101 3.50 14.82 6.10
CA ASN A 101 3.40 14.25 7.45
C ASN A 101 2.26 13.24 7.59
N THR A 102 2.06 12.44 6.57
CA THR A 102 1.14 11.31 6.54
C THR A 102 1.82 10.10 5.91
N LEU A 103 1.33 8.91 6.21
CA LEU A 103 1.88 7.66 5.67
C LEU A 103 1.91 7.68 4.13
N MET A 104 0.89 8.24 3.50
CA MET A 104 0.76 8.28 2.02
C MET A 104 1.38 9.53 1.38
N SER A 105 2.28 10.25 2.09
CA SER A 105 3.07 11.34 1.48
C SER A 105 3.92 10.82 0.33
N PRO A 106 4.03 11.54 -0.81
CA PRO A 106 4.81 11.08 -1.97
C PRO A 106 6.32 11.09 -1.71
N ASN A 107 6.76 11.82 -0.69
CA ASN A 107 8.15 11.89 -0.24
C ASN A 107 8.27 11.45 1.21
N VAL A 108 9.34 10.73 1.51
CA VAL A 108 9.69 10.33 2.87
C VAL A 108 10.47 11.49 3.53
N ASP A 109 9.77 12.59 3.81
CA ASP A 109 10.35 13.73 4.54
C ASP A 109 10.40 13.43 6.05
N GLU A 110 9.40 12.69 6.54
CA GLU A 110 9.31 12.17 7.91
C GLU A 110 8.93 10.70 7.92
N ILE A 111 9.45 9.95 8.89
CA ILE A 111 9.14 8.53 9.04
C ILE A 111 7.83 8.38 9.82
N ILE A 112 6.76 8.16 9.10
CA ILE A 112 5.41 7.94 9.63
C ILE A 112 5.08 6.45 9.57
N THR A 113 4.91 5.82 10.71
CA THR A 113 4.54 4.39 10.78
C THR A 113 3.10 4.18 11.27
N LYS A 114 2.43 5.25 11.67
CA LYS A 114 1.04 5.20 12.11
C LYS A 114 0.10 5.38 10.91
N ILE A 115 -0.88 4.50 10.79
CA ILE A 115 -1.99 4.63 9.85
C ILE A 115 -3.01 5.56 10.50
N SER A 116 -3.37 6.66 9.84
CA SER A 116 -4.30 7.65 10.37
C SER A 116 -5.75 7.34 9.96
N ALA A 117 -6.70 8.03 10.60
CA ALA A 117 -8.11 7.92 10.24
C ALA A 117 -8.37 8.31 8.77
N CYS A 118 -7.60 9.26 8.24
CA CYS A 118 -7.73 9.69 6.85
C CYS A 118 -7.36 8.57 5.87
N GLU A 119 -6.28 7.82 6.10
CA GLU A 119 -5.93 6.66 5.29
C GLU A 119 -6.99 5.56 5.40
N LEU A 120 -7.51 5.31 6.61
CA LEU A 120 -8.54 4.29 6.83
C LEU A 120 -9.86 4.62 6.11
N GLU A 121 -10.33 5.85 6.24
CA GLU A 121 -11.53 6.33 5.52
C GLU A 121 -11.34 6.22 4.00
N SER A 122 -10.15 6.57 3.51
CA SER A 122 -9.82 6.49 2.09
C SER A 122 -9.78 5.05 1.58
N VAL A 123 -9.25 4.08 2.35
CA VAL A 123 -9.29 2.65 1.99
C VAL A 123 -10.73 2.15 1.96
N LYS A 124 -11.54 2.46 2.97
CA LYS A 124 -12.96 2.07 3.01
C LYS A 124 -13.72 2.64 1.82
N TYR A 125 -13.48 3.89 1.48
CA TYR A 125 -14.11 4.53 0.32
C TYR A 125 -13.65 3.90 -1.01
N ALA A 126 -12.35 3.67 -1.19
CA ALA A 126 -11.79 3.04 -2.38
C ALA A 126 -12.35 1.62 -2.63
N ASN A 127 -12.79 0.95 -1.57
CA ASN A 127 -13.32 -0.42 -1.62
C ASN A 127 -14.81 -0.49 -1.25
N SER A 128 -15.54 0.64 -1.27
CA SER A 128 -16.95 0.71 -0.83
C SER A 128 -17.86 -0.26 -1.59
N TRP A 129 -17.58 -0.49 -2.88
CA TRP A 129 -18.30 -1.46 -3.70
C TRP A 129 -18.19 -2.93 -3.21
N LYS A 130 -17.15 -3.26 -2.43
CA LYS A 130 -16.98 -4.58 -1.81
C LYS A 130 -17.72 -4.71 -0.48
N PHE A 131 -18.05 -3.57 0.15
CA PHE A 131 -18.63 -3.54 1.48
C PHE A 131 -20.10 -3.15 1.50
N ASN A 132 -20.63 -2.59 0.41
CA ASN A 132 -22.03 -2.26 0.25
C ASN A 132 -22.67 -3.31 -0.64
N GLU A 133 -23.52 -4.16 -0.08
CA GLU A 133 -24.23 -5.22 -0.81
C GLU A 133 -25.13 -4.66 -1.94
N ASP A 134 -25.51 -3.38 -1.86
CA ASP A 134 -26.40 -2.72 -2.82
C ASP A 134 -25.67 -2.02 -3.98
N ASP A 135 -24.35 -1.88 -3.94
CA ASP A 135 -23.57 -1.19 -4.97
C ASP A 135 -22.77 -2.17 -5.82
N ASN A 136 -23.43 -2.74 -6.84
CA ASN A 136 -22.80 -3.62 -7.84
C ASN A 136 -22.00 -2.88 -8.91
N SER A 137 -21.79 -1.58 -8.79
CA SER A 137 -21.00 -0.80 -9.75
C SER A 137 -19.52 -0.89 -9.42
N PRO A 138 -18.67 -1.50 -10.29
CA PRO A 138 -17.25 -1.35 -10.19
C PRO A 138 -16.91 0.12 -10.48
N HIS A 139 -16.67 0.90 -9.44
CA HIS A 139 -16.09 2.23 -9.63
C HIS A 139 -14.71 2.04 -10.23
N SER A 140 -14.50 2.55 -11.44
CA SER A 140 -13.16 2.57 -12.04
C SER A 140 -12.23 3.27 -11.05
N LEU A 141 -11.27 2.51 -10.51
CA LEU A 141 -10.34 2.98 -9.49
C LEU A 141 -9.33 3.93 -10.14
N ASN A 142 -9.77 5.12 -10.47
CA ASN A 142 -8.84 6.21 -10.67
C ASN A 142 -8.20 6.51 -9.31
N LYS A 143 -6.97 6.03 -9.07
CA LYS A 143 -6.20 6.22 -7.83
C LYS A 143 -6.13 7.67 -7.37
N ASP A 144 -6.35 8.63 -8.28
CA ASP A 144 -6.39 10.05 -7.97
C ASP A 144 -7.61 10.48 -7.15
N ASN A 145 -8.68 9.70 -7.14
CA ASN A 145 -9.89 10.04 -6.39
C ASN A 145 -9.85 9.61 -4.92
N PHE A 146 -8.95 8.69 -4.55
CA PHE A 146 -8.86 8.12 -3.19
C PHE A 146 -7.62 8.64 -2.47
N LYS A 147 -7.59 9.95 -2.27
CA LYS A 147 -6.48 10.64 -1.59
C LYS A 147 -6.93 11.16 -0.25
N CYS A 148 -6.08 10.99 0.73
CA CYS A 148 -6.17 11.72 1.97
C CYS A 148 -6.12 13.22 1.69
N LYS A 149 -7.18 13.97 1.99
CA LYS A 149 -7.23 15.42 1.85
C LYS A 149 -7.19 16.05 3.23
N LYS A 150 -6.40 17.10 3.37
CA LYS A 150 -6.43 17.92 4.58
C LYS A 150 -7.79 18.64 4.61
N LYS A 151 -8.54 18.42 5.69
CA LYS A 151 -9.75 19.21 5.97
C LYS A 151 -9.39 20.62 6.31
#